data_091319fdbdd377b0960b702710f8bdd3
#
_entry.id   091319fdbdd377b0960b702710f8bdd3
#
_cell.length_a   1.000
_cell.length_b   1.000
_cell.length_c   1.000
_cell.angle_alpha   90.00
_cell.angle_beta   90.00
_cell.angle_gamma   90.00
#
_symmetry.space_group_name_H-M   'P 1'
#
loop_
_entity.id
_entity.type
_entity.pdbx_description
1 polymer ?
#
loop_
_entity_poly.entity_id
_entity_poly.type
_entity_poly.pdbx_seq_one_letter_code
_entity_poly.pdbx_strand_id
1 'polypeptide(L)'
;MIAIVDYGMGNLASVYKAMLYIGQDAMITSDPAELLKADAVILPGVGAMSAAMMNLQTAGLQDALFEVVERQKPLLGICLGMQMLFETSQEGAMSFENHVSTTCDSESLVKGLGILKGEVIKLPAFPDIKIPHMGWNQLVETKGNLYKEGKSVYFVHSYCASPLDPSIITAKAFHGIHFAASVEMGSITAMQFHPEKSGDVGLDILRAWVGTF
;
A
#
# COMPACT_ATOMS: atom_id res chain seq x y z
N MET A 1 16.84 -12.23 4.80
CA MET A 1 17.04 -10.75 4.64
C MET A 1 15.88 -10.16 3.86
N ILE A 2 15.32 -9.04 4.32
CA ILE A 2 14.17 -8.35 3.70
C ILE A 2 14.68 -7.13 2.93
N ALA A 3 14.30 -6.98 1.65
CA ALA A 3 14.64 -5.80 0.85
C ALA A 3 13.53 -4.75 0.92
N ILE A 4 13.90 -3.51 1.22
CA ILE A 4 13.01 -2.34 1.21
C ILE A 4 13.31 -1.55 -0.05
N VAL A 5 12.32 -1.41 -0.92
CA VAL A 5 12.47 -0.78 -2.24
C VAL A 5 12.69 0.71 -2.09
N ASP A 6 13.83 1.20 -2.61
CA ASP A 6 14.15 2.61 -2.72
C ASP A 6 13.99 3.09 -4.16
N TYR A 7 12.90 3.76 -4.45
CA TYR A 7 12.64 4.43 -5.72
C TYR A 7 12.62 5.98 -5.55
N GLY A 8 13.28 6.49 -4.49
CA GLY A 8 13.37 7.91 -4.18
C GLY A 8 12.18 8.49 -3.42
N MET A 9 11.20 7.65 -3.04
CA MET A 9 10.03 8.06 -2.25
C MET A 9 9.71 7.00 -1.18
N GLY A 10 9.23 7.46 -0.04
CA GLY A 10 8.85 6.56 1.05
C GLY A 10 9.49 6.94 2.38
N ASN A 11 8.91 6.46 3.47
CA ASN A 11 9.48 6.60 4.81
C ASN A 11 10.43 5.43 5.10
N LEU A 12 11.46 5.27 4.23
CA LEU A 12 12.37 4.13 4.23
C LEU A 12 13.03 3.90 5.58
N ALA A 13 13.51 4.99 6.22
CA ALA A 13 14.20 4.92 7.49
C ALA A 13 13.31 4.37 8.63
N SER A 14 12.03 4.72 8.65
CA SER A 14 11.11 4.23 9.68
C SER A 14 10.77 2.76 9.47
N VAL A 15 10.54 2.34 8.22
CA VAL A 15 10.30 0.93 7.88
C VAL A 15 11.54 0.10 8.22
N TYR A 16 12.73 0.55 7.83
CA TYR A 16 14.00 -0.12 8.15
C TYR A 16 14.20 -0.29 9.66
N LYS A 17 14.01 0.81 10.44
CA LYS A 17 14.13 0.75 11.89
C LYS A 17 13.09 -0.19 12.53
N ALA A 18 11.86 -0.22 12.01
CA ALA A 18 10.85 -1.15 12.49
C ALA A 18 11.25 -2.60 12.24
N MET A 19 11.81 -2.93 11.06
CA MET A 19 12.33 -4.27 10.77
C MET A 19 13.46 -4.65 11.73
N LEU A 20 14.46 -3.78 11.92
CA LEU A 20 15.54 -4.02 12.89
C LEU A 20 15.01 -4.21 14.33
N TYR A 21 14.02 -3.39 14.73
CA TYR A 21 13.45 -3.46 16.07
C TYR A 21 12.75 -4.80 16.35
N ILE A 22 12.14 -5.40 15.33
CA ILE A 22 11.54 -6.74 15.45
C ILE A 22 12.53 -7.87 15.23
N GLY A 23 13.84 -7.56 15.11
CA GLY A 23 14.92 -8.54 14.99
C GLY A 23 15.13 -9.09 13.58
N GLN A 24 14.63 -8.39 12.55
CA GLN A 24 14.78 -8.82 11.16
C GLN A 24 15.97 -8.14 10.48
N ASP A 25 16.72 -8.92 9.72
CA ASP A 25 17.75 -8.40 8.82
C ASP A 25 17.07 -7.78 7.60
N ALA A 26 17.32 -6.48 7.39
CA ALA A 26 16.72 -5.72 6.30
C ALA A 26 17.76 -4.82 5.62
N MET A 27 17.52 -4.50 4.35
CA MET A 27 18.32 -3.54 3.60
C MET A 27 17.43 -2.62 2.76
N ILE A 28 17.84 -1.37 2.62
CA ILE A 28 17.25 -0.43 1.68
C ILE A 28 18.05 -0.52 0.39
N THR A 29 17.38 -0.75 -0.75
CA THR A 29 18.05 -0.91 -2.03
C THR A 29 17.24 -0.39 -3.20
N SER A 30 17.95 0.18 -4.18
CA SER A 30 17.44 0.51 -5.51
C SER A 30 17.97 -0.45 -6.60
N ASP A 31 18.68 -1.51 -6.21
CA ASP A 31 19.21 -2.50 -7.14
C ASP A 31 18.19 -3.62 -7.38
N PRO A 32 17.68 -3.79 -8.62
CA PRO A 32 16.78 -4.88 -8.98
C PRO A 32 17.32 -6.27 -8.60
N ALA A 33 18.64 -6.48 -8.74
CA ALA A 33 19.24 -7.77 -8.45
C ALA A 33 19.18 -8.12 -6.95
N GLU A 34 19.30 -7.13 -6.07
CA GLU A 34 19.17 -7.33 -4.63
C GLU A 34 17.72 -7.63 -4.22
N LEU A 35 16.72 -7.00 -4.89
CA LEU A 35 15.31 -7.35 -4.67
C LEU A 35 15.04 -8.83 -4.99
N LEU A 36 15.62 -9.32 -6.09
CA LEU A 36 15.45 -10.71 -6.52
C LEU A 36 16.17 -11.73 -5.65
N LYS A 37 17.23 -11.34 -4.94
CA LYS A 37 17.96 -12.20 -3.99
C LYS A 37 17.29 -12.25 -2.62
N ALA A 38 16.57 -11.19 -2.23
CA ALA A 38 15.94 -11.10 -0.92
C ALA A 38 14.90 -12.21 -0.68
N ASP A 39 14.70 -12.58 0.58
CA ASP A 39 13.67 -13.55 0.98
C ASP A 39 12.26 -12.96 0.90
N ALA A 40 12.14 -11.64 1.14
CA ALA A 40 10.90 -10.90 1.06
C ALA A 40 11.18 -9.44 0.64
N VAL A 41 10.17 -8.76 0.10
CA VAL A 41 10.26 -7.39 -0.39
C VAL A 41 9.20 -6.51 0.26
N ILE A 42 9.60 -5.31 0.67
CA ILE A 42 8.66 -4.27 1.13
C ILE A 42 8.67 -3.13 0.12
N LEU A 43 7.50 -2.76 -0.38
CA LEU A 43 7.25 -1.60 -1.22
C LEU A 43 6.58 -0.51 -0.37
N PRO A 44 7.34 0.39 0.26
CA PRO A 44 6.75 1.53 0.97
C PRO A 44 6.39 2.63 -0.03
N GLY A 45 5.51 3.54 0.37
CA GLY A 45 5.23 4.70 -0.47
C GLY A 45 4.56 5.82 0.29
N VAL A 46 4.90 7.06 -0.07
CA VAL A 46 4.26 8.30 0.36
C VAL A 46 4.25 9.29 -0.80
N GLY A 47 3.33 10.27 -0.76
CA GLY A 47 3.23 11.29 -1.81
C GLY A 47 2.25 10.90 -2.92
N ALA A 48 2.46 11.41 -4.12
CA ALA A 48 1.54 11.27 -5.24
C ALA A 48 1.82 10.02 -6.07
N MET A 49 0.75 9.31 -6.47
CA MET A 49 0.79 8.08 -7.26
C MET A 49 1.56 8.23 -8.57
N SER A 50 1.33 9.34 -9.31
CA SER A 50 1.98 9.59 -10.61
C SER A 50 3.49 9.73 -10.47
N ALA A 51 3.94 10.47 -9.46
CA ALA A 51 5.37 10.64 -9.18
C ALA A 51 6.01 9.32 -8.74
N ALA A 52 5.33 8.55 -7.91
CA ALA A 52 5.79 7.26 -7.43
C ALA A 52 5.97 6.26 -8.59
N MET A 53 4.98 6.16 -9.49
CA MET A 53 5.06 5.26 -10.65
C MET A 53 6.15 5.68 -11.63
N MET A 54 6.31 7.00 -11.86
CA MET A 54 7.39 7.52 -12.71
C MET A 54 8.77 7.22 -12.13
N ASN A 55 8.96 7.43 -10.82
CA ASN A 55 10.22 7.14 -10.14
C ASN A 55 10.54 5.64 -10.19
N LEU A 56 9.55 4.79 -9.91
CA LEU A 56 9.71 3.34 -9.95
C LEU A 56 10.12 2.86 -11.35
N GLN A 57 9.51 3.43 -12.41
CA GLN A 57 9.86 3.16 -13.80
C GLN A 57 11.27 3.64 -14.14
N THR A 58 11.60 4.88 -13.76
CA THR A 58 12.92 5.48 -14.03
C THR A 58 14.04 4.71 -13.33
N ALA A 59 13.78 4.18 -12.14
CA ALA A 59 14.72 3.34 -11.40
C ALA A 59 14.84 1.90 -11.96
N GLY A 60 14.02 1.52 -12.96
CA GLY A 60 14.04 0.16 -13.53
C GLY A 60 13.57 -0.93 -12.58
N LEU A 61 12.76 -0.58 -11.56
CA LEU A 61 12.35 -1.50 -10.49
C LEU A 61 11.02 -2.21 -10.78
N GLN A 62 10.27 -1.77 -11.81
CA GLN A 62 8.97 -2.38 -12.14
C GLN A 62 9.10 -3.85 -12.51
N ASP A 63 10.02 -4.18 -13.41
CA ASP A 63 10.22 -5.55 -13.89
C ASP A 63 10.66 -6.47 -12.73
N ALA A 64 11.53 -5.97 -11.84
CA ALA A 64 11.94 -6.72 -10.65
C ALA A 64 10.76 -7.00 -9.71
N LEU A 65 9.84 -6.05 -9.53
CA LEU A 65 8.64 -6.28 -8.73
C LEU A 65 7.70 -7.31 -9.37
N PHE A 66 7.53 -7.29 -10.70
CA PHE A 66 6.78 -8.34 -11.40
C PHE A 66 7.43 -9.71 -11.18
N GLU A 67 8.76 -9.80 -11.31
CA GLU A 67 9.48 -11.05 -11.09
C GLU A 67 9.41 -11.53 -9.62
N VAL A 68 9.43 -10.62 -8.63
CA VAL A 68 9.19 -10.92 -7.21
C VAL A 68 7.83 -11.61 -7.04
N VAL A 69 6.78 -11.08 -7.69
CA VAL A 69 5.42 -11.66 -7.63
C VAL A 69 5.35 -13.00 -8.37
N GLU A 70 5.92 -13.10 -9.56
CA GLU A 70 5.96 -14.36 -10.34
C GLU A 70 6.68 -15.48 -9.58
N ARG A 71 7.74 -15.15 -8.85
CA ARG A 71 8.48 -16.08 -7.98
C ARG A 71 7.76 -16.38 -6.66
N GLN A 72 6.56 -15.83 -6.45
CA GLN A 72 5.79 -16.00 -5.21
C GLN A 72 6.57 -15.56 -3.95
N LYS A 73 7.47 -14.58 -4.08
CA LYS A 73 8.15 -14.02 -2.93
C LYS A 73 7.19 -13.15 -2.11
N PRO A 74 7.26 -13.18 -0.78
CA PRO A 74 6.47 -12.31 0.06
C PRO A 74 6.69 -10.84 -0.30
N LEU A 75 5.62 -10.14 -0.64
CA LEU A 75 5.61 -8.72 -0.98
C LEU A 75 4.68 -7.98 -0.05
N LEU A 76 5.21 -6.96 0.66
CA LEU A 76 4.42 -6.07 1.52
C LEU A 76 4.32 -4.68 0.90
N GLY A 77 3.11 -4.27 0.48
CA GLY A 77 2.82 -2.90 0.10
C GLY A 77 2.38 -2.04 1.31
N ILE A 78 2.98 -0.88 1.53
CA ILE A 78 2.64 0.03 2.63
C ILE A 78 2.14 1.37 2.09
N CYS A 79 0.91 1.75 2.45
CA CYS A 79 0.23 3.01 2.13
C CYS A 79 0.18 3.22 0.61
N LEU A 80 0.91 4.19 0.05
CA LEU A 80 0.99 4.37 -1.39
C LEU A 80 1.55 3.12 -2.10
N GLY A 81 2.46 2.37 -1.45
CA GLY A 81 2.95 1.09 -1.97
C GLY A 81 1.84 0.06 -2.15
N MET A 82 0.83 0.02 -1.28
CA MET A 82 -0.39 -0.77 -1.52
C MET A 82 -1.14 -0.28 -2.75
N GLN A 83 -1.33 1.03 -2.87
CA GLN A 83 -2.10 1.63 -3.96
C GLN A 83 -1.44 1.38 -5.33
N MET A 84 -0.10 1.44 -5.38
CA MET A 84 0.68 1.18 -6.61
C MET A 84 0.47 -0.23 -7.17
N LEU A 85 0.06 -1.20 -6.36
CA LEU A 85 -0.20 -2.58 -6.80
C LEU A 85 -1.46 -2.71 -7.66
N PHE A 86 -2.41 -1.77 -7.57
CA PHE A 86 -3.67 -1.78 -8.33
C PHE A 86 -3.51 -1.31 -9.78
N GLU A 87 -4.57 -1.47 -10.60
CA GLU A 87 -4.51 -1.16 -12.03
C GLU A 87 -4.46 0.34 -12.30
N THR A 88 -5.30 1.12 -11.59
CA THR A 88 -5.46 2.56 -11.82
C THR A 88 -5.72 3.33 -10.54
N SER A 89 -5.48 4.64 -10.59
CA SER A 89 -5.79 5.57 -9.50
C SER A 89 -6.43 6.85 -10.03
N GLN A 90 -7.42 7.33 -9.28
CA GLN A 90 -8.05 8.65 -9.48
C GLN A 90 -7.15 9.80 -9.00
N GLU A 91 -6.02 9.51 -8.35
CA GLU A 91 -5.09 10.53 -7.90
C GLU A 91 -4.38 11.18 -9.10
N GLY A 92 -4.55 12.51 -9.23
CA GLY A 92 -4.00 13.26 -10.36
C GLY A 92 -4.91 13.30 -11.59
N ALA A 93 -6.07 12.66 -11.57
CA ALA A 93 -7.11 12.91 -12.54
C ALA A 93 -7.49 14.40 -12.46
N MET A 94 -7.28 15.15 -13.56
CA MET A 94 -7.69 16.55 -13.61
C MET A 94 -9.22 16.61 -13.48
N SER A 95 -9.71 17.08 -12.34
CA SER A 95 -11.10 17.53 -12.22
C SER A 95 -11.23 18.85 -12.97
N PHE A 96 -11.69 18.79 -14.20
CA PHE A 96 -12.20 19.97 -14.89
C PHE A 96 -13.52 20.37 -14.21
N GLU A 97 -13.45 21.28 -13.24
CA GLU A 97 -14.61 21.75 -12.46
C GLU A 97 -15.67 22.49 -13.29
N ASN A 98 -15.59 22.56 -14.62
CA ASN A 98 -16.51 23.36 -15.45
C ASN A 98 -17.05 22.69 -16.73
N HIS A 99 -16.90 21.37 -16.93
CA HIS A 99 -17.65 20.71 -18.00
C HIS A 99 -18.31 19.42 -17.50
N VAL A 100 -19.64 19.43 -17.55
CA VAL A 100 -20.49 18.23 -17.43
C VAL A 100 -20.20 17.35 -18.65
N SER A 101 -19.14 16.56 -18.56
CA SER A 101 -18.89 15.45 -19.47
C SER A 101 -19.24 14.17 -18.74
N THR A 102 -20.28 13.49 -19.22
CA THR A 102 -20.81 12.24 -18.66
C THR A 102 -19.98 11.01 -19.04
N THR A 103 -18.75 11.21 -19.56
CA THR A 103 -17.81 10.14 -19.88
C THR A 103 -16.51 10.39 -19.11
N CYS A 104 -16.23 9.53 -18.13
CA CYS A 104 -14.88 9.44 -17.55
C CYS A 104 -13.95 8.95 -18.67
N ASP A 105 -13.21 9.86 -19.30
CA ASP A 105 -12.18 9.50 -20.23
C ASP A 105 -11.11 8.72 -19.46
N SER A 106 -10.87 7.48 -19.88
CA SER A 106 -9.85 6.58 -19.32
C SER A 106 -8.43 7.14 -19.38
N GLU A 107 -8.23 8.25 -20.06
CA GLU A 107 -6.95 8.95 -20.24
C GLU A 107 -6.53 9.81 -19.04
N SER A 108 -7.44 10.06 -18.07
CA SER A 108 -7.14 10.87 -16.89
C SER A 108 -6.64 10.09 -15.66
N LEU A 109 -6.76 8.76 -15.69
CA LEU A 109 -6.36 7.91 -14.56
C LEU A 109 -4.87 7.60 -14.58
N VAL A 110 -4.23 7.64 -13.40
CA VAL A 110 -2.84 7.20 -13.26
C VAL A 110 -2.80 5.67 -13.26
N LYS A 111 -1.97 5.08 -14.12
CA LYS A 111 -1.76 3.63 -14.15
C LYS A 111 -0.85 3.20 -13.01
N GLY A 112 -1.25 2.13 -12.32
CA GLY A 112 -0.43 1.42 -11.36
C GLY A 112 0.27 0.21 -11.98
N LEU A 113 0.73 -0.71 -11.12
CA LEU A 113 1.40 -1.94 -11.54
C LEU A 113 0.42 -2.99 -12.10
N GLY A 114 -0.87 -2.92 -11.76
CA GLY A 114 -1.88 -3.88 -12.23
C GLY A 114 -1.69 -5.31 -11.72
N ILE A 115 -0.93 -5.48 -10.65
CA ILE A 115 -0.72 -6.77 -9.97
C ILE A 115 -2.01 -7.22 -9.28
N LEU A 116 -2.69 -6.28 -8.63
CA LEU A 116 -4.00 -6.47 -8.02
C LEU A 116 -5.08 -5.84 -8.92
N LYS A 117 -6.18 -6.56 -9.13
CA LYS A 117 -7.31 -6.07 -9.93
C LYS A 117 -8.17 -5.09 -9.12
N GLY A 118 -8.55 -4.00 -9.77
CA GLY A 118 -9.34 -2.93 -9.19
C GLY A 118 -8.65 -1.57 -9.30
N GLU A 119 -9.19 -0.59 -8.61
CA GLU A 119 -8.77 0.81 -8.71
C GLU A 119 -8.51 1.43 -7.34
N VAL A 120 -7.85 2.57 -7.35
CA VAL A 120 -7.68 3.45 -6.19
C VAL A 120 -8.58 4.65 -6.37
N ILE A 121 -9.54 4.82 -5.46
CA ILE A 121 -10.56 5.86 -5.51
C ILE A 121 -10.32 6.94 -4.46
N LYS A 122 -10.77 8.15 -4.73
CA LYS A 122 -10.76 9.24 -3.74
C LYS A 122 -11.78 8.94 -2.64
N LEU A 123 -11.39 9.16 -1.38
CA LEU A 123 -12.32 9.11 -0.27
C LEU A 123 -13.43 10.18 -0.48
N PRO A 124 -14.72 9.81 -0.34
CA PRO A 124 -15.80 10.74 -0.50
C PRO A 124 -15.79 11.81 0.61
N ALA A 125 -16.10 13.06 0.22
CA ALA A 125 -16.22 14.15 1.18
C ALA A 125 -17.56 14.09 1.89
N PHE A 126 -17.56 14.25 3.22
CA PHE A 126 -18.74 14.41 4.05
C PHE A 126 -18.59 15.67 4.90
N PRO A 127 -19.70 16.34 5.31
CA PRO A 127 -19.65 17.62 6.04
C PRO A 127 -18.76 17.59 7.29
N ASP A 128 -18.77 16.47 8.03
CA ASP A 128 -18.09 16.34 9.33
C ASP A 128 -16.83 15.46 9.27
N ILE A 129 -16.41 15.02 8.07
CA ILE A 129 -15.27 14.12 7.89
C ILE A 129 -14.18 14.81 7.09
N LYS A 130 -13.03 14.99 7.73
CA LYS A 130 -11.88 15.65 7.11
C LYS A 130 -11.14 14.69 6.18
N ILE A 131 -10.77 15.19 5.01
CA ILE A 131 -9.84 14.53 4.10
C ILE A 131 -8.60 15.42 4.02
N PRO A 132 -7.38 14.84 4.16
CA PRO A 132 -7.07 13.41 4.27
C PRO A 132 -7.57 12.77 5.58
N HIS A 133 -7.85 11.45 5.52
CA HIS A 133 -7.95 10.61 6.71
C HIS A 133 -6.58 10.56 7.37
N MET A 134 -6.41 11.23 8.50
CA MET A 134 -5.14 11.35 9.20
C MET A 134 -5.35 11.09 10.68
N GLY A 135 -4.65 10.09 11.21
CA GLY A 135 -4.66 9.75 12.63
C GLY A 135 -4.85 8.26 12.90
N TRP A 136 -5.11 7.97 14.17
CA TRP A 136 -5.37 6.61 14.66
C TRP A 136 -6.83 6.22 14.37
N ASN A 137 -7.00 5.02 13.81
CA ASN A 137 -8.32 4.46 13.56
C ASN A 137 -8.30 2.94 13.75
N GLN A 138 -9.44 2.37 14.10
CA GLN A 138 -9.57 0.96 14.42
C GLN A 138 -9.71 0.11 13.15
N LEU A 139 -9.08 -1.05 13.19
CA LEU A 139 -9.34 -2.11 12.23
C LEU A 139 -10.64 -2.83 12.60
N VAL A 140 -11.49 -3.03 11.61
CA VAL A 140 -12.78 -3.73 11.72
C VAL A 140 -12.87 -4.80 10.65
N GLU A 141 -13.78 -5.76 10.82
CA GLU A 141 -14.00 -6.85 9.86
C GLU A 141 -12.68 -7.55 9.46
N THR A 142 -11.87 -7.90 10.48
CA THR A 142 -10.57 -8.54 10.23
C THR A 142 -10.72 -10.02 9.90
N LYS A 143 -9.87 -10.52 8.99
CA LYS A 143 -9.77 -11.93 8.60
C LYS A 143 -8.34 -12.42 8.79
N GLY A 144 -8.18 -13.73 8.96
CA GLY A 144 -6.86 -14.33 9.13
C GLY A 144 -6.22 -14.00 10.48
N ASN A 145 -4.90 -14.13 10.56
CA ASN A 145 -4.15 -14.02 11.81
C ASN A 145 -3.27 -12.77 11.92
N LEU A 146 -3.15 -12.01 10.81
CA LEU A 146 -2.30 -10.81 10.79
C LEU A 146 -2.87 -9.67 11.65
N TYR A 147 -4.20 -9.54 11.67
CA TYR A 147 -4.88 -8.40 12.25
C TYR A 147 -5.77 -8.84 13.41
N LYS A 148 -5.87 -7.96 14.42
CA LYS A 148 -6.82 -8.12 15.54
C LYS A 148 -7.85 -7.02 15.46
N GLU A 149 -9.12 -7.39 15.42
CA GLU A 149 -10.25 -6.46 15.37
C GLU A 149 -10.23 -5.50 16.57
N GLY A 150 -10.62 -4.24 16.32
CA GLY A 150 -10.64 -3.18 17.32
C GLY A 150 -9.28 -2.58 17.68
N LYS A 151 -8.17 -3.09 17.11
CA LYS A 151 -6.86 -2.48 17.30
C LYS A 151 -6.70 -1.25 16.43
N SER A 152 -6.12 -0.19 17.00
CA SER A 152 -5.88 1.06 16.30
C SER A 152 -4.53 1.05 15.60
N VAL A 153 -4.52 1.57 14.37
CA VAL A 153 -3.33 1.79 13.55
C VAL A 153 -3.34 3.21 12.97
N TYR A 154 -2.21 3.69 12.48
CA TYR A 154 -2.06 5.06 11.99
C TYR A 154 -2.27 5.15 10.48
N PHE A 155 -3.19 6.02 10.07
CA PHE A 155 -3.51 6.33 8.67
C PHE A 155 -3.10 7.75 8.31
N VAL A 156 -2.75 7.96 7.04
CA VAL A 156 -2.61 9.27 6.41
C VAL A 156 -2.78 9.13 4.90
N HIS A 157 -4.03 9.29 4.41
CA HIS A 157 -4.34 9.11 2.99
C HIS A 157 -5.61 9.84 2.60
N SER A 158 -5.73 10.20 1.31
CA SER A 158 -6.94 10.78 0.70
C SER A 158 -7.60 9.84 -0.29
N TYR A 159 -6.91 8.76 -0.66
CA TYR A 159 -7.36 7.74 -1.61
C TYR A 159 -7.28 6.38 -0.96
N CYS A 160 -8.15 5.46 -1.37
CA CYS A 160 -8.18 4.09 -0.86
C CYS A 160 -8.38 3.08 -1.99
N ALA A 161 -7.89 1.86 -1.79
CA ALA A 161 -8.09 0.77 -2.72
C ALA A 161 -9.55 0.31 -2.76
N SER A 162 -10.05 0.05 -3.97
CA SER A 162 -11.33 -0.58 -4.29
C SER A 162 -11.05 -1.85 -5.11
N PRO A 163 -10.75 -2.98 -4.46
CA PRO A 163 -10.48 -4.24 -5.14
C PRO A 163 -11.68 -4.71 -5.95
N LEU A 164 -11.44 -5.22 -7.17
CA LEU A 164 -12.48 -5.83 -8.00
C LEU A 164 -13.05 -7.10 -7.34
N ASP A 165 -12.19 -7.87 -6.67
CA ASP A 165 -12.60 -9.01 -5.84
C ASP A 165 -12.52 -8.63 -4.36
N PRO A 166 -13.68 -8.42 -3.68
CA PRO A 166 -13.69 -8.08 -2.26
C PRO A 166 -13.19 -9.20 -1.33
N SER A 167 -13.02 -10.42 -1.83
CA SER A 167 -12.56 -11.55 -1.02
C SER A 167 -11.13 -11.37 -0.52
N ILE A 168 -10.30 -10.61 -1.26
CA ILE A 168 -8.92 -10.30 -0.89
C ILE A 168 -8.80 -9.30 0.27
N ILE A 169 -9.90 -8.63 0.66
CA ILE A 169 -9.89 -7.68 1.78
C ILE A 169 -9.80 -8.45 3.09
N THR A 170 -8.73 -8.22 3.84
CA THR A 170 -8.44 -8.89 5.11
C THR A 170 -8.61 -8.00 6.35
N ALA A 171 -8.70 -6.69 6.17
CA ALA A 171 -9.15 -5.75 7.20
C ALA A 171 -9.81 -4.54 6.55
N LYS A 172 -10.81 -3.98 7.23
CA LYS A 172 -11.41 -2.71 6.89
C LYS A 172 -11.18 -1.67 7.99
N ALA A 173 -11.40 -0.40 7.66
CA ALA A 173 -11.57 0.68 8.62
C ALA A 173 -12.71 1.59 8.16
N PHE A 174 -13.22 2.44 9.06
CA PHE A 174 -14.33 3.34 8.75
C PHE A 174 -13.88 4.80 8.80
N HIS A 175 -14.12 5.52 7.69
CA HIS A 175 -13.92 6.98 7.63
C HIS A 175 -14.95 7.59 6.68
N GLY A 176 -16.19 7.70 7.16
CA GLY A 176 -17.36 8.07 6.35
C GLY A 176 -17.89 6.92 5.50
N ILE A 177 -17.01 6.09 5.02
CA ILE A 177 -17.28 4.81 4.37
C ILE A 177 -16.41 3.71 4.99
N HIS A 178 -16.81 2.44 4.85
CA HIS A 178 -15.88 1.33 5.03
C HIS A 178 -14.95 1.25 3.83
N PHE A 179 -13.65 1.19 4.06
CA PHE A 179 -12.65 1.02 3.01
C PHE A 179 -11.69 -0.13 3.34
N ALA A 180 -11.01 -0.66 2.33
CA ALA A 180 -10.00 -1.69 2.49
C ALA A 180 -8.78 -1.12 3.22
N ALA A 181 -8.61 -1.50 4.49
CA ALA A 181 -7.44 -1.17 5.29
C ALA A 181 -6.27 -2.11 4.98
N SER A 182 -6.57 -3.33 4.52
CA SER A 182 -5.59 -4.32 4.10
C SER A 182 -6.18 -5.28 3.09
N VAL A 183 -5.33 -5.79 2.21
CA VAL A 183 -5.63 -6.87 1.25
C VAL A 183 -4.52 -7.92 1.25
N GLU A 184 -4.89 -9.16 0.97
CA GLU A 184 -3.96 -10.28 0.80
C GLU A 184 -4.35 -11.11 -0.44
N MET A 185 -3.36 -11.45 -1.28
CA MET A 185 -3.55 -12.30 -2.45
C MET A 185 -2.25 -13.09 -2.73
N GLY A 186 -2.29 -14.40 -2.53
CA GLY A 186 -1.11 -15.25 -2.68
C GLY A 186 0.00 -14.84 -1.73
N SER A 187 1.17 -14.50 -2.25
CA SER A 187 2.32 -14.00 -1.48
C SER A 187 2.29 -12.49 -1.21
N ILE A 188 1.24 -11.80 -1.66
CA ILE A 188 1.12 -10.35 -1.54
C ILE A 188 0.28 -10.01 -0.32
N THR A 189 0.82 -9.16 0.54
CA THR A 189 0.12 -8.46 1.63
C THR A 189 0.24 -6.97 1.38
N ALA A 190 -0.84 -6.21 1.55
CA ALA A 190 -0.75 -4.76 1.41
C ALA A 190 -1.66 -4.04 2.41
N MET A 191 -1.17 -2.93 2.96
CA MET A 191 -1.79 -2.18 4.05
C MET A 191 -1.90 -0.70 3.69
N GLN A 192 -3.08 -0.10 3.90
CA GLN A 192 -3.28 1.34 3.71
C GLN A 192 -2.68 2.16 4.85
N PHE A 193 -2.62 1.61 6.04
CA PHE A 193 -2.01 2.24 7.21
C PHE A 193 -0.49 2.05 7.21
N HIS A 194 0.17 2.78 8.11
CA HIS A 194 1.61 2.73 8.33
C HIS A 194 1.93 1.85 9.55
N PRO A 195 2.27 0.56 9.39
CA PRO A 195 2.60 -0.29 10.54
C PRO A 195 3.81 0.24 11.30
N GLU A 196 4.80 0.84 10.60
CA GLU A 196 5.99 1.44 11.20
C GLU A 196 5.70 2.70 12.05
N LYS A 197 4.46 3.22 11.99
CA LYS A 197 3.97 4.36 12.79
C LYS A 197 2.85 3.96 13.75
N SER A 198 2.51 2.68 13.81
CA SER A 198 1.35 2.17 14.55
C SER A 198 1.71 1.57 15.93
N GLY A 199 2.85 1.97 16.49
CA GLY A 199 3.31 1.52 17.80
C GLY A 199 3.43 0.00 17.89
N ASP A 200 3.15 -0.55 19.07
CA ASP A 200 3.26 -2.00 19.30
C ASP A 200 2.33 -2.82 18.40
N VAL A 201 1.12 -2.30 18.13
CA VAL A 201 0.17 -2.98 17.21
C VAL A 201 0.78 -3.14 15.82
N GLY A 202 1.40 -2.07 15.30
CA GLY A 202 2.06 -2.13 13.99
C GLY A 202 3.26 -3.08 13.98
N LEU A 203 4.06 -3.07 15.05
CA LEU A 203 5.19 -3.99 15.19
C LEU A 203 4.74 -5.46 15.28
N ASP A 204 3.62 -5.73 15.98
CA ASP A 204 3.05 -7.08 16.03
C ASP A 204 2.53 -7.53 14.66
N ILE A 205 1.92 -6.64 13.88
CA ILE A 205 1.50 -6.93 12.51
C ILE A 205 2.72 -7.25 11.63
N LEU A 206 3.80 -6.48 11.75
CA LEU A 206 5.03 -6.75 11.00
C LEU A 206 5.68 -8.08 11.39
N ARG A 207 5.69 -8.44 12.70
CA ARG A 207 6.15 -9.75 13.18
C ARG A 207 5.29 -10.89 12.62
N ALA A 208 3.96 -10.70 12.62
CA ALA A 208 3.04 -11.68 12.07
C ALA A 208 3.25 -11.88 10.57
N TRP A 209 3.46 -10.79 9.81
CA TRP A 209 3.77 -10.86 8.38
C TRP A 209 5.08 -11.61 8.12
N VAL A 210 6.15 -11.31 8.85
CA VAL A 210 7.43 -12.05 8.76
C VAL A 210 7.24 -13.53 9.09
N GLY A 211 6.37 -13.86 10.01
CA GLY A 211 6.04 -15.25 10.38
C GLY A 211 5.27 -16.03 9.30
N THR A 212 4.93 -15.43 8.16
CA THR A 212 4.23 -16.12 7.07
C THR A 212 5.17 -16.82 6.08
N PHE A 213 6.50 -16.59 6.17
CA PHE A 213 7.54 -17.16 5.30
C PHE A 213 8.80 -17.56 6.04
#